data_60334871b76542284598cad534c89207
#
_entry.id   60334871b76542284598cad534c89207
#
_cell.length_a   1.000
_cell.length_b   1.000
_cell.length_c   1.000
_cell.angle_alpha   90.00
_cell.angle_beta   90.00
_cell.angle_gamma   90.00
#
_symmetry.space_group_name_H-M   'P 1'
#
loop_
_entity.id
_entity.type
_entity.pdbx_description
1 polymer ?
#
loop_
_entity_poly.entity_id
_entity_poly.type
_entity_poly.pdbx_seq_one_letter_code
_entity_poly.pdbx_strand_id
1 'polypeptide(L)'
;LQAGRKLSFNVGDIFPSLSYPVVAALDRGYFEILYQAQKRYAPGELGENATKEFILRHVFEIAPELIKQPSNLLQVLLRRHYRGQIVPPMLDERLIQLFKQNSQFSNWPIETIVKDREAFFSFLQERWPAFLDKEVVRVKQGVYEANDQYNLAFNGPVDLPFDHQDVRVYIDNLFMEGFLQPVPHDQANDLSKSWVAVGVQSAPAEERARRLYKLIENLKATIPAEDAKHLDWSHFAHGWAELIYLVYDQQDLISGAVKAAIGEIQLQIDHNFTAWLFNRFAGLINLPPVPPVMLQHIPRFLARELGDDDAAKVALLVVDGLSLDQWLIIRNVLNSDSKKMIFREKTIFAWVPSVTSISRQTVFSGKAPVFFPNSIYTTEKENALWLQFWTDQGLTQNEVVYVKGLGKDVKSKFEGC
;
A
#
# COMPACT_ATOMS: atom_id res chain seq x y z
N LEU A 1 -24.27 -37.41 6.24
CA LEU A 1 -22.98 -36.78 6.00
C LEU A 1 -22.37 -37.33 4.70
N GLN A 2 -22.68 -36.70 3.57
CA GLN A 2 -21.99 -36.97 2.33
C GLN A 2 -20.59 -36.35 2.43
N ALA A 3 -19.56 -37.20 2.45
CA ALA A 3 -18.19 -36.77 2.34
C ALA A 3 -18.04 -35.99 1.00
N GLY A 4 -17.77 -34.68 1.11
CA GLY A 4 -17.52 -33.87 -0.07
C GLY A 4 -16.36 -34.47 -0.87
N ARG A 5 -16.59 -34.81 -2.13
CA ARG A 5 -15.53 -35.22 -3.07
C ARG A 5 -14.52 -34.06 -3.14
N LYS A 6 -13.31 -34.30 -2.73
CA LYS A 6 -12.20 -33.38 -2.94
C LYS A 6 -11.91 -33.37 -4.46
N LEU A 7 -12.41 -32.37 -5.15
CA LEU A 7 -12.07 -32.15 -6.55
C LEU A 7 -10.66 -31.56 -6.60
N SER A 8 -9.70 -32.34 -7.05
CA SER A 8 -8.35 -31.85 -7.37
C SER A 8 -8.32 -31.49 -8.84
N PHE A 9 -8.03 -30.25 -9.17
CA PHE A 9 -7.81 -29.81 -10.54
C PHE A 9 -6.31 -29.66 -10.78
N ASN A 10 -5.83 -30.19 -11.90
CA ASN A 10 -4.51 -29.90 -12.39
C ASN A 10 -4.55 -28.56 -13.14
N VAL A 11 -3.77 -27.60 -12.67
CA VAL A 11 -3.69 -26.24 -13.28
C VAL A 11 -3.25 -26.32 -14.75
N GLY A 12 -2.38 -27.29 -15.09
CA GLY A 12 -1.93 -27.52 -16.46
C GLY A 12 -3.06 -27.95 -17.41
N ASP A 13 -4.05 -28.72 -16.91
CA ASP A 13 -5.19 -29.15 -17.71
C ASP A 13 -6.19 -28.01 -17.96
N ILE A 14 -6.26 -27.04 -17.03
CA ILE A 14 -7.11 -25.85 -17.17
C ILE A 14 -6.48 -24.84 -18.13
N PHE A 15 -5.14 -24.72 -18.11
CA PHE A 15 -4.40 -23.73 -18.88
C PHE A 15 -3.35 -24.39 -19.80
N PRO A 16 -3.78 -25.23 -20.77
CA PRO A 16 -2.87 -26.04 -21.59
C PRO A 16 -1.96 -25.23 -22.51
N SER A 17 -2.38 -24.00 -22.87
CA SER A 17 -1.59 -23.11 -23.72
C SER A 17 -0.61 -22.22 -22.97
N LEU A 18 -0.63 -22.23 -21.63
CA LEU A 18 0.17 -21.34 -20.82
C LEU A 18 1.25 -22.10 -20.06
N SER A 19 2.37 -21.44 -19.78
CA SER A 19 3.48 -22.02 -19.01
C SER A 19 3.03 -22.37 -17.59
N TYR A 20 3.06 -23.66 -17.25
CA TYR A 20 2.64 -24.17 -15.94
C TYR A 20 3.34 -23.48 -14.75
N PRO A 21 4.68 -23.30 -14.71
CA PRO A 21 5.35 -22.62 -13.59
C PRO A 21 4.82 -21.21 -13.33
N VAL A 22 4.49 -20.46 -14.39
CA VAL A 22 3.96 -19.10 -14.29
C VAL A 22 2.55 -19.09 -13.74
N VAL A 23 1.68 -19.98 -14.25
CA VAL A 23 0.29 -20.06 -13.79
C VAL A 23 0.20 -20.61 -12.36
N ALA A 24 1.02 -21.58 -12.01
CA ALA A 24 1.06 -22.16 -10.67
C ALA A 24 1.50 -21.16 -9.58
N ALA A 25 2.30 -20.15 -9.94
CA ALA A 25 2.73 -19.08 -9.05
C ALA A 25 1.74 -17.91 -8.97
N LEU A 26 0.69 -17.91 -9.80
CA LEU A 26 -0.37 -16.88 -9.78
C LEU A 26 -1.37 -17.19 -8.67
N ASP A 27 -1.87 -16.14 -8.00
CA ASP A 27 -2.95 -16.29 -7.03
C ASP A 27 -4.22 -16.84 -7.70
N ARG A 28 -4.86 -17.81 -7.04
CA ARG A 28 -6.07 -18.46 -7.54
C ARG A 28 -7.23 -17.51 -7.81
N GLY A 29 -7.26 -16.36 -7.12
CA GLY A 29 -8.24 -15.30 -7.36
C GLY A 29 -8.21 -14.74 -8.78
N TYR A 30 -7.11 -14.91 -9.51
CA TYR A 30 -6.98 -14.48 -10.91
C TYR A 30 -7.32 -15.58 -11.93
N PHE A 31 -7.54 -16.83 -11.50
CA PHE A 31 -7.74 -17.95 -12.43
C PHE A 31 -8.98 -17.81 -13.29
N GLU A 32 -10.07 -17.27 -12.74
CA GLU A 32 -11.29 -17.05 -13.52
C GLU A 32 -11.04 -16.04 -14.66
N ILE A 33 -10.40 -14.92 -14.33
CA ILE A 33 -10.07 -13.87 -15.32
C ILE A 33 -9.10 -14.44 -16.37
N LEU A 34 -8.10 -15.18 -15.92
CA LEU A 34 -7.13 -15.83 -16.83
C LEU A 34 -7.78 -16.86 -17.73
N TYR A 35 -8.73 -17.66 -17.22
CA TYR A 35 -9.48 -18.63 -17.99
C TYR A 35 -10.33 -17.96 -19.08
N GLN A 36 -11.04 -16.90 -18.74
CA GLN A 36 -11.82 -16.13 -19.69
C GLN A 36 -10.93 -15.48 -20.76
N ALA A 37 -9.76 -14.98 -20.35
CA ALA A 37 -8.77 -14.45 -21.29
C ALA A 37 -8.24 -15.52 -22.24
N GLN A 38 -7.84 -16.69 -21.73
CA GLN A 38 -7.40 -17.81 -22.56
C GLN A 38 -8.47 -18.24 -23.57
N LYS A 39 -9.72 -18.35 -23.11
CA LYS A 39 -10.86 -18.71 -23.96
C LYS A 39 -11.13 -17.67 -25.05
N ARG A 40 -11.03 -16.38 -24.68
CA ARG A 40 -11.34 -15.27 -25.61
C ARG A 40 -10.27 -15.08 -26.67
N TYR A 41 -9.01 -15.17 -26.30
CA TYR A 41 -7.88 -14.85 -27.17
C TYR A 41 -7.24 -16.10 -27.80
N ALA A 42 -7.59 -17.29 -27.30
CA ALA A 42 -7.15 -18.59 -27.80
C ALA A 42 -5.65 -18.61 -28.18
N PRO A 43 -4.73 -18.24 -27.27
CA PRO A 43 -3.32 -18.20 -27.58
C PRO A 43 -2.83 -19.59 -27.97
N GLY A 44 -1.89 -19.67 -28.91
CA GLY A 44 -1.12 -20.89 -29.11
C GLY A 44 -0.30 -21.25 -27.88
N GLU A 45 0.53 -22.28 -27.95
CA GLU A 45 1.42 -22.65 -26.84
C GLU A 45 2.42 -21.54 -26.55
N LEU A 46 2.33 -20.97 -25.35
CA LEU A 46 3.15 -19.83 -24.89
C LEU A 46 4.28 -20.32 -23.98
N GLY A 47 5.50 -19.91 -24.29
CA GLY A 47 6.63 -20.03 -23.37
C GLY A 47 6.46 -19.12 -22.15
N GLU A 48 7.40 -19.26 -21.20
CA GLU A 48 7.34 -18.59 -19.89
C GLU A 48 7.18 -17.05 -19.99
N ASN A 49 8.03 -16.38 -20.76
CA ASN A 49 7.97 -14.92 -20.92
C ASN A 49 6.69 -14.46 -21.63
N ALA A 50 6.27 -15.18 -22.66
CA ALA A 50 5.04 -14.87 -23.38
C ALA A 50 3.79 -15.11 -22.50
N THR A 51 3.81 -16.11 -21.62
CA THR A 51 2.77 -16.33 -20.61
C THR A 51 2.73 -15.18 -19.60
N LYS A 52 3.88 -14.72 -19.10
CA LYS A 52 3.96 -13.55 -18.21
C LYS A 52 3.36 -12.31 -18.86
N GLU A 53 3.68 -12.04 -20.11
CA GLU A 53 3.14 -10.91 -20.87
C GLU A 53 1.65 -11.04 -21.16
N PHE A 54 1.18 -12.26 -21.46
CA PHE A 54 -0.24 -12.55 -21.62
C PHE A 54 -1.02 -12.25 -20.32
N ILE A 55 -0.51 -12.69 -19.18
CA ILE A 55 -1.11 -12.42 -17.86
C ILE A 55 -1.07 -10.92 -17.54
N LEU A 56 0.05 -10.23 -17.74
CA LEU A 56 0.15 -8.79 -17.56
C LEU A 56 -0.92 -8.05 -18.36
N ARG A 57 -1.09 -8.40 -19.62
CA ARG A 57 -2.04 -7.73 -20.53
C ARG A 57 -3.49 -8.02 -20.19
N HIS A 58 -3.85 -9.26 -19.93
CA HIS A 58 -5.24 -9.67 -19.88
C HIS A 58 -5.81 -9.86 -18.47
N VAL A 59 -4.95 -10.00 -17.46
CA VAL A 59 -5.36 -10.09 -16.06
C VAL A 59 -5.10 -8.79 -15.33
N PHE A 60 -3.93 -8.16 -15.56
CA PHE A 60 -3.54 -6.92 -14.88
C PHE A 60 -3.77 -5.66 -15.72
N GLU A 61 -4.22 -5.81 -16.97
CA GLU A 61 -4.44 -4.71 -17.92
C GLU A 61 -3.19 -3.84 -18.14
N ILE A 62 -2.01 -4.44 -18.07
CA ILE A 62 -0.73 -3.80 -18.36
C ILE A 62 -0.21 -4.36 -19.68
N ALA A 63 -0.19 -3.51 -20.71
CA ALA A 63 0.36 -3.83 -22.03
C ALA A 63 1.75 -3.17 -22.17
N PRO A 64 2.86 -3.85 -21.82
CA PRO A 64 4.18 -3.24 -21.76
C PRO A 64 4.65 -2.63 -23.08
N GLU A 65 4.24 -3.20 -24.21
CA GLU A 65 4.58 -2.70 -25.54
C GLU A 65 3.95 -1.34 -25.88
N LEU A 66 2.91 -0.93 -25.14
CA LEU A 66 2.25 0.38 -25.29
C LEU A 66 2.89 1.44 -24.38
N ILE A 67 3.71 1.04 -23.43
CA ILE A 67 4.36 1.93 -22.47
C ILE A 67 5.66 2.46 -23.09
N LYS A 68 5.52 3.51 -23.89
CA LYS A 68 6.63 4.11 -24.67
C LYS A 68 7.09 5.46 -24.14
N GLN A 69 6.21 6.19 -23.47
CA GLN A 69 6.44 7.54 -22.98
C GLN A 69 6.47 7.59 -21.44
N PRO A 70 7.15 8.57 -20.82
CA PRO A 70 7.14 8.78 -19.38
C PRO A 70 5.74 8.84 -18.77
N SER A 71 4.78 9.50 -19.43
CA SER A 71 3.38 9.56 -18.97
C SER A 71 2.70 8.20 -18.90
N ASN A 72 2.96 7.30 -19.86
CA ASN A 72 2.41 5.94 -19.83
C ASN A 72 2.99 5.12 -18.67
N LEU A 73 4.30 5.25 -18.44
CA LEU A 73 4.96 4.58 -17.32
C LEU A 73 4.40 5.07 -15.98
N LEU A 74 4.31 6.39 -15.80
CA LEU A 74 3.75 6.97 -14.58
C LEU A 74 2.30 6.55 -14.35
N GLN A 75 1.47 6.56 -15.39
CA GLN A 75 0.07 6.11 -15.30
C GLN A 75 -0.03 4.67 -14.79
N VAL A 76 0.77 3.75 -15.33
CA VAL A 76 0.79 2.34 -14.90
C VAL A 76 1.27 2.22 -13.46
N LEU A 77 2.34 2.92 -13.07
CA LEU A 77 2.87 2.88 -11.71
C LEU A 77 1.90 3.53 -10.70
N LEU A 78 1.20 4.61 -11.09
CA LEU A 78 0.14 5.22 -10.28
C LEU A 78 -1.05 4.27 -10.10
N ARG A 79 -1.53 3.62 -11.15
CA ARG A 79 -2.58 2.59 -11.03
C ARG A 79 -2.14 1.47 -10.07
N ARG A 80 -0.90 1.04 -10.18
CA ARG A 80 -0.35 -0.02 -9.34
C ARG A 80 -0.21 0.42 -7.88
N HIS A 81 0.55 1.47 -7.63
CA HIS A 81 0.94 1.87 -6.28
C HIS A 81 -0.14 2.63 -5.53
N TYR A 82 -0.90 3.47 -6.23
CA TYR A 82 -1.99 4.22 -5.63
C TYR A 82 -3.23 3.35 -5.41
N ARG A 83 -3.67 2.57 -6.43
CA ARG A 83 -4.83 1.68 -6.30
C ARG A 83 -4.53 0.35 -5.60
N GLY A 84 -3.28 0.10 -5.21
CA GLY A 84 -2.90 -1.10 -4.49
C GLY A 84 -2.99 -2.39 -5.31
N GLN A 85 -2.84 -2.31 -6.63
CA GLN A 85 -2.85 -3.49 -7.49
C GLN A 85 -1.60 -4.34 -7.21
N ILE A 86 -1.80 -5.50 -6.60
CA ILE A 86 -0.71 -6.42 -6.28
C ILE A 86 -0.39 -7.24 -7.52
N VAL A 87 0.81 -7.07 -8.03
CA VAL A 87 1.35 -7.84 -9.15
C VAL A 87 2.36 -8.85 -8.59
N PRO A 88 2.28 -10.14 -8.95
CA PRO A 88 3.25 -11.13 -8.49
C PRO A 88 4.70 -10.76 -8.85
N PRO A 89 5.70 -11.07 -7.98
CA PRO A 89 7.09 -10.67 -8.19
C PRO A 89 7.69 -11.10 -9.53
N MET A 90 7.33 -12.29 -10.02
CA MET A 90 7.80 -12.79 -11.32
C MET A 90 7.31 -11.96 -12.51
N LEU A 91 6.14 -11.32 -12.38
CA LEU A 91 5.61 -10.40 -13.40
C LEU A 91 6.28 -9.04 -13.29
N ASP A 92 6.64 -8.60 -12.08
CA ASP A 92 7.43 -7.40 -11.86
C ASP A 92 8.81 -7.49 -12.50
N GLU A 93 9.48 -8.62 -12.34
CA GLU A 93 10.76 -8.87 -12.98
C GLU A 93 10.65 -8.78 -14.50
N ARG A 94 9.56 -9.32 -15.06
CA ARG A 94 9.32 -9.21 -16.51
C ARG A 94 9.06 -7.77 -16.95
N LEU A 95 8.26 -7.02 -16.20
CA LEU A 95 8.03 -5.59 -16.46
C LEU A 95 9.32 -4.79 -16.42
N ILE A 96 10.15 -5.01 -15.40
CA ILE A 96 11.45 -4.34 -15.26
C ILE A 96 12.34 -4.64 -16.45
N GLN A 97 12.43 -5.89 -16.89
CA GLN A 97 13.21 -6.27 -18.07
C GLN A 97 12.73 -5.53 -19.32
N LEU A 98 11.41 -5.45 -19.54
CA LEU A 98 10.84 -4.79 -20.71
C LEU A 98 11.05 -3.26 -20.65
N PHE A 99 10.90 -2.64 -19.49
CA PHE A 99 11.12 -1.19 -19.34
C PHE A 99 12.61 -0.82 -19.51
N LYS A 100 13.54 -1.64 -19.01
CA LYS A 100 14.99 -1.42 -19.20
C LYS A 100 15.43 -1.51 -20.67
N GLN A 101 14.69 -2.21 -21.51
CA GLN A 101 14.95 -2.28 -22.95
C GLN A 101 14.54 -1.02 -23.71
N ASN A 102 13.68 -0.18 -23.10
CA ASN A 102 13.26 1.06 -23.70
C ASN A 102 14.24 2.18 -23.37
N SER A 103 14.87 2.77 -24.40
CA SER A 103 15.84 3.86 -24.24
C SER A 103 15.30 5.09 -23.53
N GLN A 104 14.00 5.35 -23.60
CA GLN A 104 13.33 6.43 -22.87
C GLN A 104 13.41 6.29 -21.35
N PHE A 105 13.62 5.07 -20.85
CA PHE A 105 13.67 4.78 -19.42
C PHE A 105 15.06 4.37 -18.93
N SER A 106 16.09 4.54 -19.77
CA SER A 106 17.46 4.06 -19.47
C SER A 106 18.06 4.65 -18.20
N ASN A 107 17.73 5.90 -17.86
CA ASN A 107 18.19 6.58 -16.65
C ASN A 107 17.18 6.53 -15.47
N TRP A 108 16.04 5.87 -15.65
CA TRP A 108 15.04 5.75 -14.60
C TRP A 108 15.41 4.68 -13.57
N PRO A 109 15.10 4.83 -12.28
CA PRO A 109 15.36 3.82 -11.26
C PRO A 109 14.28 2.72 -11.31
N ILE A 110 14.08 2.11 -12.49
CA ILE A 110 12.96 1.20 -12.81
C ILE A 110 12.83 0.08 -11.79
N GLU A 111 13.94 -0.53 -11.38
CA GLU A 111 13.94 -1.64 -10.44
C GLU A 111 13.31 -1.27 -9.10
N THR A 112 13.64 -0.07 -8.65
CA THR A 112 13.18 0.45 -7.36
C THR A 112 11.74 0.92 -7.43
N ILE A 113 11.38 1.78 -8.41
CA ILE A 113 10.05 2.38 -8.50
C ILE A 113 8.96 1.41 -8.95
N VAL A 114 9.31 0.30 -9.60
CA VAL A 114 8.33 -0.75 -9.95
C VAL A 114 8.00 -1.62 -8.75
N LYS A 115 8.98 -2.00 -7.94
CA LYS A 115 8.80 -2.92 -6.82
C LYS A 115 8.31 -2.23 -5.55
N ASP A 116 8.81 -1.03 -5.28
CA ASP A 116 8.63 -0.33 -4.02
C ASP A 116 7.71 0.89 -4.18
N ARG A 117 6.59 0.85 -3.46
CA ARG A 117 5.57 1.90 -3.45
C ARG A 117 6.10 3.21 -2.88
N GLU A 118 6.80 3.13 -1.75
CA GLU A 118 7.32 4.31 -1.05
C GLU A 118 8.43 4.98 -1.86
N ALA A 119 9.30 4.18 -2.46
CA ALA A 119 10.31 4.68 -3.35
C ALA A 119 9.69 5.37 -4.59
N PHE A 120 8.59 4.85 -5.11
CA PHE A 120 7.88 5.50 -6.21
C PHE A 120 7.31 6.86 -5.81
N PHE A 121 6.62 6.96 -4.69
CA PHE A 121 6.10 8.25 -4.23
C PHE A 121 7.21 9.23 -3.83
N SER A 122 8.28 8.76 -3.23
CA SER A 122 9.47 9.58 -2.97
C SER A 122 10.11 10.08 -4.25
N PHE A 123 10.19 9.25 -5.29
CA PHE A 123 10.64 9.63 -6.62
C PHE A 123 9.77 10.73 -7.25
N LEU A 124 8.46 10.68 -7.07
CA LEU A 124 7.55 11.75 -7.51
C LEU A 124 7.72 13.02 -6.67
N GLN A 125 7.79 12.86 -5.34
CA GLN A 125 7.89 13.96 -4.39
C GLN A 125 9.08 14.86 -4.65
N GLU A 126 10.27 14.28 -4.86
CA GLU A 126 11.49 15.08 -5.04
C GLU A 126 11.54 15.82 -6.38
N ARG A 127 10.68 15.46 -7.34
CA ARG A 127 10.56 16.11 -8.66
C ARG A 127 9.44 17.15 -8.72
N TRP A 128 8.60 17.16 -7.72
CA TRP A 128 7.50 18.13 -7.65
C TRP A 128 7.97 19.60 -7.61
N PRO A 129 9.01 19.99 -6.83
CA PRO A 129 9.53 21.37 -6.87
C PRO A 129 9.99 21.81 -8.26
N ALA A 130 10.69 20.95 -8.99
CA ALA A 130 11.15 21.25 -10.35
C ALA A 130 9.96 21.48 -11.32
N PHE A 131 8.90 20.70 -11.15
CA PHE A 131 7.68 20.88 -11.91
C PHE A 131 6.98 22.21 -11.58
N LEU A 132 6.96 22.63 -10.30
CA LEU A 132 6.40 23.92 -9.90
C LEU A 132 7.16 25.09 -10.53
N ASP A 133 8.51 25.05 -10.55
CA ASP A 133 9.31 26.07 -11.20
C ASP A 133 8.97 26.21 -12.69
N LYS A 134 8.78 25.09 -13.37
CA LYS A 134 8.32 25.05 -14.77
C LYS A 134 6.92 25.66 -14.93
N GLU A 135 5.98 25.35 -14.04
CA GLU A 135 4.63 25.90 -14.07
C GLU A 135 4.61 27.41 -13.84
N VAL A 136 5.47 27.95 -12.97
CA VAL A 136 5.63 29.39 -12.78
C VAL A 136 6.03 30.08 -14.08
N VAL A 137 7.03 29.52 -14.77
CA VAL A 137 7.49 30.06 -16.05
C VAL A 137 6.37 30.04 -17.09
N ARG A 138 5.59 28.93 -17.11
CA ARG A 138 4.42 28.79 -18.00
C ARG A 138 3.34 29.84 -17.70
N VAL A 139 3.03 30.06 -16.42
CA VAL A 139 2.05 31.08 -16.02
C VAL A 139 2.50 32.49 -16.42
N LYS A 140 3.81 32.76 -16.33
CA LYS A 140 4.42 34.05 -16.69
C LYS A 140 4.72 34.20 -18.18
N GLN A 141 4.40 33.21 -19.01
CA GLN A 141 4.71 33.18 -20.44
C GLN A 141 6.22 33.37 -20.75
N GLY A 142 7.07 32.88 -19.84
CA GLY A 142 8.52 32.91 -19.96
C GLY A 142 9.10 31.69 -20.68
N VAL A 143 10.44 31.68 -20.83
CA VAL A 143 11.19 30.52 -21.31
C VAL A 143 11.75 29.78 -20.09
N TYR A 144 11.44 28.49 -19.96
CA TYR A 144 11.98 27.66 -18.88
C TYR A 144 13.40 27.21 -19.23
N GLU A 145 14.35 27.59 -18.40
CA GLU A 145 15.69 27.01 -18.41
C GLU A 145 15.77 25.99 -17.27
N ALA A 146 16.07 24.74 -17.62
CA ALA A 146 16.19 23.68 -16.63
C ALA A 146 17.33 24.01 -15.64
N ASN A 147 16.99 24.00 -14.35
CA ASN A 147 17.96 24.25 -13.30
C ASN A 147 18.48 22.89 -12.78
N ASP A 148 19.79 22.64 -12.94
CA ASP A 148 20.44 21.39 -12.47
C ASP A 148 20.66 21.34 -10.94
N GLN A 149 20.08 22.26 -10.18
CA GLN A 149 20.35 22.43 -8.74
C GLN A 149 19.47 21.57 -7.82
N TYR A 150 18.61 20.69 -8.38
CA TYR A 150 17.81 19.82 -7.55
C TYR A 150 18.64 18.66 -7.01
N ASN A 151 18.70 18.55 -5.68
CA ASN A 151 19.38 17.44 -5.00
C ASN A 151 18.45 16.21 -4.99
N LEU A 152 18.44 15.45 -6.08
CA LEU A 152 17.61 14.28 -6.25
C LEU A 152 18.32 13.04 -5.67
N ALA A 153 17.61 12.27 -4.83
CA ALA A 153 18.10 11.01 -4.28
C ALA A 153 18.03 9.87 -5.32
N PHE A 154 17.03 9.92 -6.20
CA PHE A 154 16.85 8.93 -7.26
C PHE A 154 17.39 9.45 -8.59
N ASN A 155 18.09 8.59 -9.34
CA ASN A 155 18.41 8.85 -10.73
C ASN A 155 17.12 9.03 -11.56
N GLY A 156 17.24 9.66 -12.72
CA GLY A 156 16.12 9.82 -13.63
C GLY A 156 15.92 11.25 -14.11
N PRO A 157 14.89 11.51 -14.93
CA PRO A 157 14.60 12.86 -15.41
C PRO A 157 14.18 13.76 -14.25
N VAL A 158 14.59 14.99 -14.29
CA VAL A 158 14.18 16.04 -13.34
C VAL A 158 12.73 16.44 -13.60
N ASP A 159 12.38 16.63 -14.88
CA ASP A 159 11.03 16.99 -15.31
C ASP A 159 10.19 15.75 -15.55
N LEU A 160 9.07 15.65 -14.83
CA LEU A 160 8.06 14.61 -15.03
C LEU A 160 6.78 15.22 -15.59
N PRO A 161 6.04 14.49 -16.44
CA PRO A 161 4.82 14.98 -17.08
C PRO A 161 3.62 14.93 -16.13
N PHE A 162 3.67 15.65 -15.00
CA PHE A 162 2.57 15.72 -14.04
C PHE A 162 1.31 16.37 -14.62
N ASP A 163 1.46 17.24 -15.62
CA ASP A 163 0.40 17.91 -16.35
C ASP A 163 -0.29 17.04 -17.41
N HIS A 164 0.29 15.87 -17.74
CA HIS A 164 -0.35 14.94 -18.67
C HIS A 164 -1.67 14.44 -18.10
N GLN A 165 -2.73 14.42 -18.92
CA GLN A 165 -4.09 14.09 -18.49
C GLN A 165 -4.19 12.80 -17.66
N ASP A 166 -3.48 11.74 -18.07
CA ASP A 166 -3.53 10.42 -17.42
C ASP A 166 -2.73 10.36 -16.09
N VAL A 167 -1.88 11.34 -15.83
CA VAL A 167 -1.11 11.49 -14.58
C VAL A 167 -1.81 12.47 -13.67
N ARG A 168 -2.24 13.60 -14.20
CA ARG A 168 -2.86 14.70 -13.47
C ARG A 168 -4.09 14.28 -12.66
N VAL A 169 -4.89 13.35 -13.17
CA VAL A 169 -6.09 12.84 -12.48
C VAL A 169 -5.80 12.20 -11.12
N TYR A 170 -4.55 11.83 -10.85
CA TYR A 170 -4.13 11.26 -9.58
C TYR A 170 -3.55 12.32 -8.63
N ILE A 171 -2.97 13.39 -9.14
CA ILE A 171 -2.14 14.32 -8.37
C ILE A 171 -2.90 14.94 -7.19
N ASP A 172 -4.11 15.43 -7.41
CA ASP A 172 -4.93 16.01 -6.35
C ASP A 172 -5.13 15.03 -5.19
N ASN A 173 -5.44 13.77 -5.51
CA ASN A 173 -5.66 12.72 -4.52
C ASN A 173 -4.36 12.33 -3.79
N LEU A 174 -3.23 12.29 -4.50
CA LEU A 174 -1.94 11.97 -3.86
C LEU A 174 -1.56 13.00 -2.79
N PHE A 175 -1.83 14.29 -3.03
CA PHE A 175 -1.62 15.33 -2.02
C PHE A 175 -2.67 15.29 -0.91
N MET A 176 -3.93 15.03 -1.24
CA MET A 176 -5.01 14.94 -0.25
C MET A 176 -4.83 13.77 0.71
N GLU A 177 -4.42 12.62 0.20
CA GLU A 177 -4.23 11.39 0.97
C GLU A 177 -2.83 11.28 1.60
N GLY A 178 -1.99 12.31 1.43
CA GLY A 178 -0.68 12.40 2.06
C GLY A 178 0.44 11.57 1.43
N PHE A 179 0.22 10.98 0.24
CA PHE A 179 1.28 10.29 -0.52
C PHE A 179 2.33 11.26 -1.04
N LEU A 180 1.90 12.47 -1.39
CA LEU A 180 2.76 13.60 -1.68
C LEU A 180 2.49 14.72 -0.66
N GLN A 181 3.52 15.49 -0.32
CA GLN A 181 3.42 16.61 0.60
C GLN A 181 3.56 17.93 -0.16
N PRO A 182 2.72 18.93 0.12
CA PRO A 182 2.89 20.27 -0.43
C PRO A 182 4.24 20.84 -0.04
N VAL A 183 4.89 21.52 -0.99
CA VAL A 183 6.21 22.12 -0.78
C VAL A 183 6.13 23.65 -0.75
N PRO A 184 6.99 24.32 0.06
CA PRO A 184 7.10 25.76 0.02
C PRO A 184 7.62 26.21 -1.34
N HIS A 185 7.10 27.34 -1.84
CA HIS A 185 7.52 27.91 -3.11
C HIS A 185 7.47 29.44 -3.03
N ASP A 186 8.50 30.12 -3.50
CA ASP A 186 8.62 31.62 -3.42
C ASP A 186 7.48 32.33 -4.17
N GLN A 187 6.92 31.70 -5.18
CA GLN A 187 5.82 32.24 -5.99
C GLN A 187 4.49 31.52 -5.72
N ALA A 188 4.27 31.11 -4.48
CA ALA A 188 3.05 30.42 -4.05
C ALA A 188 1.76 31.17 -4.44
N ASN A 189 1.77 32.52 -4.37
CA ASN A 189 0.63 33.36 -4.74
C ASN A 189 0.23 33.23 -6.23
N ASP A 190 1.20 33.11 -7.12
CA ASP A 190 0.95 32.96 -8.55
C ASP A 190 0.41 31.56 -8.85
N LEU A 191 0.95 30.56 -8.19
CA LEU A 191 0.57 29.15 -8.32
C LEU A 191 -0.76 28.82 -7.64
N SER A 192 -1.19 29.60 -6.65
CA SER A 192 -2.44 29.36 -5.90
C SER A 192 -3.70 29.40 -6.76
N LYS A 193 -3.65 30.06 -7.91
CA LYS A 193 -4.75 30.16 -8.88
C LYS A 193 -4.73 29.04 -9.93
N SER A 194 -3.75 28.16 -9.88
CA SER A 194 -3.53 27.07 -10.82
C SER A 194 -3.90 25.75 -10.17
N TRP A 195 -4.03 24.69 -10.97
CA TRP A 195 -4.31 23.33 -10.50
C TRP A 195 -3.21 22.78 -9.60
N VAL A 196 -1.96 23.25 -9.71
CA VAL A 196 -0.83 22.84 -8.88
C VAL A 196 -0.91 23.37 -7.45
N ALA A 197 -1.87 24.23 -7.16
CA ALA A 197 -2.06 24.82 -5.83
C ALA A 197 -2.18 23.78 -4.71
N VAL A 198 -2.64 22.55 -5.02
CA VAL A 198 -2.74 21.44 -4.07
C VAL A 198 -1.38 21.00 -3.53
N GLY A 199 -0.32 21.14 -4.32
CA GLY A 199 1.05 20.77 -3.99
C GLY A 199 1.95 21.94 -3.60
N VAL A 200 1.39 23.14 -3.36
CA VAL A 200 2.11 24.35 -2.94
C VAL A 200 1.68 24.73 -1.53
N GLN A 201 2.62 24.98 -0.64
CA GLN A 201 2.31 25.54 0.67
C GLN A 201 1.88 27.01 0.51
N SER A 202 0.59 27.26 0.59
CA SER A 202 -0.01 28.60 0.66
C SER A 202 -0.24 29.01 2.14
N ALA A 203 -0.88 30.16 2.40
CA ALA A 203 -1.19 30.58 3.78
C ALA A 203 -1.82 29.42 4.58
N PRO A 204 -1.23 29.02 5.72
CA PRO A 204 -1.45 27.68 6.30
C PRO A 204 -2.91 27.36 6.63
N ALA A 205 -3.74 28.37 6.90
CA ALA A 205 -5.16 28.15 7.28
C ALA A 205 -6.09 27.87 6.10
N GLU A 206 -5.95 28.59 4.99
CA GLU A 206 -6.84 28.42 3.83
C GLU A 206 -6.57 27.12 3.09
N GLU A 207 -5.30 26.72 3.02
CA GLU A 207 -4.91 25.47 2.38
C GLU A 207 -5.41 24.27 3.17
N ARG A 208 -5.27 24.32 4.50
CA ARG A 208 -5.76 23.26 5.38
C ARG A 208 -7.27 23.10 5.31
N ALA A 209 -8.01 24.22 5.26
CA ALA A 209 -9.46 24.18 5.06
C ALA A 209 -9.83 23.56 3.73
N ARG A 210 -9.17 23.97 2.64
CA ARG A 210 -9.42 23.41 1.29
C ARG A 210 -9.12 21.92 1.23
N ARG A 211 -8.01 21.47 1.83
CA ARG A 211 -7.65 20.05 1.93
C ARG A 211 -8.72 19.24 2.67
N LEU A 212 -9.18 19.77 3.81
CA LEU A 212 -10.23 19.13 4.62
C LEU A 212 -11.53 18.95 3.81
N TYR A 213 -12.02 20.01 3.14
CA TYR A 213 -13.26 19.93 2.36
C TYR A 213 -13.14 18.95 1.17
N LYS A 214 -12.05 19.02 0.41
CA LYS A 214 -11.80 18.08 -0.69
C LYS A 214 -11.71 16.62 -0.22
N LEU A 215 -11.06 16.39 0.92
CA LEU A 215 -10.96 15.04 1.47
C LEU A 215 -12.33 14.49 1.90
N ILE A 216 -13.19 15.33 2.49
CA ILE A 216 -14.57 14.97 2.82
C ILE A 216 -15.35 14.59 1.55
N GLU A 217 -15.27 15.40 0.48
CA GLU A 217 -15.95 15.11 -0.78
C GLU A 217 -15.45 13.81 -1.41
N ASN A 218 -14.12 13.60 -1.44
CA ASN A 218 -13.52 12.38 -1.97
C ASN A 218 -13.97 11.14 -1.18
N LEU A 219 -13.92 11.21 0.14
CA LEU A 219 -14.33 10.09 0.98
C LEU A 219 -15.82 9.76 0.80
N LYS A 220 -16.70 10.78 0.73
CA LYS A 220 -18.13 10.55 0.43
C LYS A 220 -18.33 9.79 -0.89
N ALA A 221 -17.54 10.13 -1.92
CA ALA A 221 -17.65 9.52 -3.24
C ALA A 221 -17.04 8.11 -3.32
N THR A 222 -16.14 7.76 -2.39
CA THR A 222 -15.35 6.53 -2.44
C THR A 222 -15.63 5.54 -1.31
N ILE A 223 -16.69 5.75 -0.52
CA ILE A 223 -17.10 4.78 0.51
C ILE A 223 -17.32 3.41 -0.14
N PRO A 224 -16.61 2.35 0.30
CA PRO A 224 -16.79 1.04 -0.30
C PRO A 224 -18.19 0.49 -0.09
N ALA A 225 -18.72 -0.19 -1.10
CA ALA A 225 -20.00 -0.86 -1.02
C ALA A 225 -19.94 -2.15 -0.17
N GLU A 226 -21.08 -2.72 0.15
CA GLU A 226 -21.20 -3.95 0.94
C GLU A 226 -20.54 -5.18 0.31
N ASP A 227 -20.39 -5.19 -1.01
CA ASP A 227 -19.76 -6.26 -1.79
C ASP A 227 -18.32 -5.92 -2.24
N ALA A 228 -17.78 -4.78 -1.80
CA ALA A 228 -16.43 -4.32 -2.16
C ALA A 228 -15.36 -5.35 -1.78
N LYS A 229 -14.21 -5.28 -2.45
CA LYS A 229 -13.05 -6.11 -2.10
C LYS A 229 -12.43 -5.62 -0.78
N HIS A 230 -11.78 -6.53 -0.06
CA HIS A 230 -11.05 -6.17 1.17
C HIS A 230 -9.98 -5.09 0.94
N LEU A 231 -9.40 -5.03 -0.25
CA LEU A 231 -8.42 -4.01 -0.64
C LEU A 231 -9.05 -2.61 -0.71
N ASP A 232 -10.31 -2.49 -1.14
CA ASP A 232 -11.01 -1.21 -1.21
C ASP A 232 -11.22 -0.65 0.19
N TRP A 233 -11.62 -1.49 1.15
CA TRP A 233 -11.71 -1.13 2.56
C TRP A 233 -10.36 -0.76 3.18
N SER A 234 -9.32 -1.52 2.84
CA SER A 234 -7.94 -1.26 3.28
C SER A 234 -7.44 0.09 2.79
N HIS A 235 -7.72 0.42 1.54
CA HIS A 235 -7.36 1.71 0.94
C HIS A 235 -8.17 2.86 1.55
N PHE A 236 -9.49 2.68 1.67
CA PHE A 236 -10.38 3.67 2.27
C PHE A 236 -9.99 4.03 3.71
N ALA A 237 -9.52 3.05 4.50
CA ALA A 237 -9.09 3.26 5.88
C ALA A 237 -7.97 4.31 6.02
N HIS A 238 -7.06 4.40 5.05
CA HIS A 238 -6.01 5.43 5.06
C HIS A 238 -6.58 6.84 4.86
N GLY A 239 -7.47 7.04 3.88
CA GLY A 239 -8.12 8.32 3.68
C GLY A 239 -8.98 8.75 4.86
N TRP A 240 -9.69 7.79 5.47
CA TRP A 240 -10.46 8.03 6.68
C TRP A 240 -9.56 8.46 7.86
N ALA A 241 -8.43 7.77 8.07
CA ALA A 241 -7.47 8.12 9.11
C ALA A 241 -6.87 9.51 8.89
N GLU A 242 -6.57 9.88 7.64
CA GLU A 242 -6.08 11.22 7.29
C GLU A 242 -7.14 12.29 7.61
N LEU A 243 -8.42 12.02 7.32
CA LEU A 243 -9.51 12.93 7.69
C LEU A 243 -9.57 13.13 9.21
N ILE A 244 -9.54 12.05 9.98
CA ILE A 244 -9.59 12.11 11.45
C ILE A 244 -8.37 12.85 12.00
N TYR A 245 -7.17 12.58 11.45
CA TYR A 245 -5.97 13.33 11.80
C TYR A 245 -6.13 14.84 11.58
N LEU A 246 -6.61 15.26 10.40
CA LEU A 246 -6.82 16.67 10.07
C LEU A 246 -7.87 17.32 10.98
N VAL A 247 -8.92 16.60 11.35
CA VAL A 247 -9.94 17.07 12.29
C VAL A 247 -9.37 17.36 13.66
N TYR A 248 -8.48 16.49 14.17
CA TYR A 248 -7.83 16.70 15.48
C TYR A 248 -6.76 17.80 15.44
N ASP A 249 -6.01 17.88 14.35
CA ASP A 249 -4.95 18.90 14.17
C ASP A 249 -5.50 20.32 14.00
N GLN A 250 -6.75 20.45 13.51
CA GLN A 250 -7.31 21.73 13.04
C GLN A 250 -8.67 22.05 13.66
N GLN A 251 -8.81 21.88 14.97
CA GLN A 251 -10.08 22.08 15.68
C GLN A 251 -10.74 23.45 15.41
N ASP A 252 -9.95 24.49 15.15
CA ASP A 252 -10.44 25.83 14.85
C ASP A 252 -11.18 25.97 13.50
N LEU A 253 -10.94 25.04 12.59
CA LEU A 253 -11.58 25.00 11.26
C LEU A 253 -12.84 24.13 11.21
N ILE A 254 -13.18 23.44 12.29
CA ILE A 254 -14.27 22.47 12.35
C ILE A 254 -15.59 23.18 12.60
N SER A 255 -16.26 23.57 11.52
CA SER A 255 -17.64 24.08 11.58
C SER A 255 -18.67 22.98 11.88
N GLY A 256 -19.89 23.41 12.29
CA GLY A 256 -21.01 22.49 12.47
C GLY A 256 -21.34 21.69 11.19
N ALA A 257 -21.18 22.29 10.02
CA ALA A 257 -21.38 21.64 8.73
C ALA A 257 -20.32 20.54 8.47
N VAL A 258 -19.06 20.78 8.82
CA VAL A 258 -17.99 19.78 8.72
C VAL A 258 -18.27 18.59 9.64
N LYS A 259 -18.67 18.84 10.89
CA LYS A 259 -19.04 17.76 11.84
C LYS A 259 -20.20 16.93 11.33
N ALA A 260 -21.23 17.57 10.77
CA ALA A 260 -22.37 16.87 10.20
C ALA A 260 -21.97 16.00 9.00
N ALA A 261 -21.14 16.54 8.08
CA ALA A 261 -20.65 15.79 6.93
C ALA A 261 -19.81 14.56 7.32
N ILE A 262 -18.95 14.68 8.33
CA ILE A 262 -18.15 13.56 8.87
C ILE A 262 -19.09 12.52 9.51
N GLY A 263 -20.09 12.95 10.27
CA GLY A 263 -21.08 12.06 10.87
C GLY A 263 -21.89 11.26 9.83
N GLU A 264 -22.27 11.89 8.72
CA GLU A 264 -22.93 11.20 7.61
C GLU A 264 -22.04 10.12 6.98
N ILE A 265 -20.75 10.45 6.72
CA ILE A 265 -19.78 9.49 6.20
C ILE A 265 -19.65 8.32 7.16
N GLN A 266 -19.48 8.58 8.46
CA GLN A 266 -19.33 7.54 9.46
C GLN A 266 -20.55 6.60 9.52
N LEU A 267 -21.75 7.14 9.50
CA LEU A 267 -22.96 6.31 9.48
C LEU A 267 -23.01 5.40 8.24
N GLN A 268 -22.62 5.91 7.09
CA GLN A 268 -22.58 5.10 5.87
C GLN A 268 -21.46 4.05 5.89
N ILE A 269 -20.28 4.39 6.44
CA ILE A 269 -19.21 3.44 6.68
C ILE A 269 -19.71 2.32 7.59
N ASP A 270 -20.29 2.65 8.73
CA ASP A 270 -20.77 1.67 9.71
C ASP A 270 -21.80 0.72 9.10
N HIS A 271 -22.71 1.25 8.28
CA HIS A 271 -23.71 0.46 7.57
C HIS A 271 -23.06 -0.50 6.56
N ASN A 272 -22.29 0.02 5.61
CA ASN A 272 -21.68 -0.77 4.53
C ASN A 272 -20.66 -1.76 5.07
N PHE A 273 -19.83 -1.34 6.03
CA PHE A 273 -18.79 -2.19 6.62
C PHE A 273 -19.39 -3.32 7.46
N THR A 274 -20.48 -3.06 8.20
CA THR A 274 -21.18 -4.10 8.95
C THR A 274 -21.73 -5.16 8.00
N ALA A 275 -22.40 -4.78 6.92
CA ALA A 275 -22.90 -5.73 5.92
C ALA A 275 -21.75 -6.50 5.26
N TRP A 276 -20.65 -5.82 4.93
CA TRP A 276 -19.45 -6.43 4.38
C TRP A 276 -18.81 -7.45 5.34
N LEU A 277 -18.74 -7.14 6.64
CA LEU A 277 -18.24 -8.06 7.67
C LEU A 277 -19.04 -9.36 7.68
N PHE A 278 -20.36 -9.28 7.67
CA PHE A 278 -21.22 -10.47 7.65
C PHE A 278 -21.04 -11.31 6.38
N ASN A 279 -20.87 -10.68 5.24
CA ASN A 279 -20.90 -11.36 3.94
C ASN A 279 -19.50 -11.80 3.43
N ARG A 280 -18.43 -11.08 3.80
CA ARG A 280 -17.12 -11.22 3.17
C ARG A 280 -15.96 -11.53 4.13
N PHE A 281 -16.05 -11.10 5.39
CA PHE A 281 -14.94 -11.20 6.34
C PHE A 281 -14.46 -12.64 6.57
N ALA A 282 -15.37 -13.60 6.67
CA ALA A 282 -15.00 -15.01 6.88
C ALA A 282 -14.11 -15.57 5.74
N GLY A 283 -14.25 -15.04 4.53
CA GLY A 283 -13.44 -15.44 3.38
C GLY A 283 -11.98 -15.03 3.49
N LEU A 284 -11.65 -14.01 4.28
CA LEU A 284 -10.28 -13.51 4.44
C LEU A 284 -9.31 -14.53 5.04
N ILE A 285 -9.83 -15.46 5.84
CA ILE A 285 -9.02 -16.51 6.47
C ILE A 285 -8.36 -17.45 5.46
N ASN A 286 -8.97 -17.57 4.28
CA ASN A 286 -8.51 -18.44 3.20
C ASN A 286 -7.53 -17.76 2.25
N LEU A 287 -7.28 -16.47 2.43
CA LEU A 287 -6.34 -15.73 1.59
C LEU A 287 -4.89 -16.10 1.92
N PRO A 288 -3.99 -16.02 0.93
CA PRO A 288 -2.56 -16.25 1.16
C PRO A 288 -2.02 -15.35 2.28
N PRO A 289 -1.05 -15.83 3.09
CA PRO A 289 -0.47 -15.05 4.17
C PRO A 289 0.46 -13.93 3.67
N VAL A 290 0.83 -13.94 2.39
CA VAL A 290 1.71 -12.95 1.76
C VAL A 290 1.08 -12.50 0.44
N PRO A 291 0.78 -11.21 0.32
CA PRO A 291 0.90 -10.14 1.33
C PRO A 291 -0.09 -10.32 2.49
N PRO A 292 0.24 -9.89 3.71
CA PRO A 292 -0.62 -10.10 4.86
C PRO A 292 -1.96 -9.34 4.70
N VAL A 293 -3.06 -10.03 5.03
CA VAL A 293 -4.42 -9.48 5.00
C VAL A 293 -5.06 -9.48 6.39
N MET A 294 -4.69 -10.43 7.24
CA MET A 294 -5.18 -10.57 8.61
C MET A 294 -4.03 -10.70 9.61
N LEU A 295 -4.30 -10.47 10.89
CA LEU A 295 -3.30 -10.49 11.96
C LEU A 295 -2.46 -11.77 12.01
N GLN A 296 -3.04 -12.96 11.78
CA GLN A 296 -2.30 -14.23 11.76
C GLN A 296 -1.29 -14.36 10.61
N HIS A 297 -1.36 -13.48 9.63
CA HIS A 297 -0.41 -13.49 8.51
C HIS A 297 0.89 -12.76 8.84
N ILE A 298 0.90 -11.87 9.86
CA ILE A 298 2.06 -11.05 10.22
C ILE A 298 3.30 -11.89 10.51
N PRO A 299 3.29 -12.90 11.42
CA PRO A 299 4.50 -13.65 11.69
C PRO A 299 5.03 -14.42 10.49
N ARG A 300 4.15 -14.92 9.63
CA ARG A 300 4.53 -15.60 8.39
C ARG A 300 5.16 -14.68 7.37
N PHE A 301 4.67 -13.44 7.29
CA PHE A 301 5.30 -12.40 6.49
C PHE A 301 6.70 -12.09 7.01
N LEU A 302 6.87 -11.92 8.33
CA LEU A 302 8.17 -11.68 8.95
C LEU A 302 9.13 -12.86 8.77
N ALA A 303 8.64 -14.10 8.87
CA ALA A 303 9.46 -15.28 8.65
C ALA A 303 9.98 -15.35 7.20
N ARG A 304 9.18 -14.91 6.22
CA ARG A 304 9.61 -14.81 4.83
C ARG A 304 10.69 -13.73 4.65
N GLU A 305 10.50 -12.55 5.22
CA GLU A 305 11.49 -11.46 5.16
C GLU A 305 12.83 -11.89 5.80
N LEU A 306 12.79 -12.68 6.88
CA LEU A 306 13.99 -13.23 7.52
C LEU A 306 14.67 -14.29 6.66
N GLY A 307 13.92 -15.12 5.93
CA GLY A 307 14.48 -16.22 5.11
C GLY A 307 15.17 -15.77 3.82
N ASP A 308 14.99 -14.52 3.41
CA ASP A 308 15.60 -13.98 2.19
C ASP A 308 17.03 -13.40 2.43
N ASP A 309 17.45 -13.23 3.70
CA ASP A 309 18.78 -12.71 4.06
C ASP A 309 19.27 -13.31 5.39
N ASP A 310 20.32 -14.11 5.35
CA ASP A 310 20.92 -14.76 6.54
C ASP A 310 21.47 -13.77 7.58
N ALA A 311 21.70 -12.51 7.20
CA ALA A 311 22.16 -11.44 8.10
C ALA A 311 21.01 -10.59 8.67
N ALA A 312 19.78 -10.79 8.21
CA ALA A 312 18.65 -9.98 8.61
C ALA A 312 18.24 -10.24 10.06
N LYS A 313 17.93 -9.16 10.78
CA LYS A 313 17.26 -9.21 12.08
C LYS A 313 15.86 -8.63 11.93
N VAL A 314 14.86 -9.32 12.47
CA VAL A 314 13.47 -8.90 12.43
C VAL A 314 12.97 -8.62 13.84
N ALA A 315 12.35 -7.47 14.05
CA ALA A 315 11.68 -7.10 15.29
C ALA A 315 10.20 -6.81 15.05
N LEU A 316 9.32 -7.44 15.81
CA LEU A 316 7.89 -7.15 15.83
C LEU A 316 7.56 -6.27 17.03
N LEU A 317 7.23 -5.01 16.77
CA LEU A 317 6.77 -4.07 17.80
C LEU A 317 5.23 -3.97 17.75
N VAL A 318 4.58 -4.46 18.81
CA VAL A 318 3.12 -4.39 18.93
C VAL A 318 2.71 -3.25 19.85
N VAL A 319 2.02 -2.26 19.29
CA VAL A 319 1.45 -1.13 20.03
C VAL A 319 -0.06 -1.32 20.07
N ASP A 320 -0.56 -1.78 21.21
CA ASP A 320 -1.98 -2.08 21.41
C ASP A 320 -2.81 -0.80 21.57
N GLY A 321 -3.99 -0.75 20.93
CA GLY A 321 -4.90 0.39 20.99
C GLY A 321 -4.46 1.62 20.20
N LEU A 322 -3.39 1.54 19.39
CA LEU A 322 -2.98 2.62 18.50
C LEU A 322 -3.87 2.63 17.25
N SER A 323 -4.57 3.73 17.03
CA SER A 323 -5.38 3.94 15.82
C SER A 323 -4.51 4.41 14.65
N LEU A 324 -5.02 4.24 13.42
CA LEU A 324 -4.26 4.59 12.21
C LEU A 324 -3.99 6.11 12.10
N ASP A 325 -4.93 6.95 12.53
CA ASP A 325 -4.73 8.41 12.61
C ASP A 325 -3.62 8.79 13.60
N GLN A 326 -3.52 8.12 14.75
CA GLN A 326 -2.43 8.30 15.70
C GLN A 326 -1.08 7.82 15.12
N TRP A 327 -1.10 6.73 14.37
CA TRP A 327 0.10 6.28 13.64
C TRP A 327 0.60 7.34 12.67
N LEU A 328 -0.28 8.03 11.94
CA LEU A 328 0.11 9.11 11.01
C LEU A 328 0.88 10.22 11.73
N ILE A 329 0.50 10.57 12.96
CA ILE A 329 1.22 11.53 13.79
C ILE A 329 2.63 11.02 14.13
N ILE A 330 2.71 9.79 14.64
CA ILE A 330 3.98 9.15 15.02
C ILE A 330 4.91 9.06 13.82
N ARG A 331 4.41 8.59 12.67
CA ARG A 331 5.17 8.52 11.43
C ARG A 331 5.75 9.87 11.02
N ASN A 332 4.95 10.93 11.08
CA ASN A 332 5.41 12.28 10.72
C ASN A 332 6.55 12.76 11.64
N VAL A 333 6.46 12.48 12.95
CA VAL A 333 7.54 12.77 13.90
C VAL A 333 8.79 11.96 13.58
N LEU A 334 8.65 10.66 13.36
CA LEU A 334 9.78 9.78 13.05
C LEU A 334 10.47 10.16 11.72
N ASN A 335 9.70 10.58 10.73
CA ASN A 335 10.24 11.06 9.45
C ASN A 335 11.04 12.36 9.61
N SER A 336 10.63 13.24 10.52
CA SER A 336 11.36 14.49 10.79
C SER A 336 12.69 14.26 11.50
N ASP A 337 12.74 13.26 12.38
CA ASP A 337 13.91 12.99 13.23
C ASP A 337 14.94 12.04 12.59
N SER A 338 14.53 11.20 11.66
CA SER A 338 15.40 10.17 11.06
C SER A 338 15.27 10.06 9.56
N LYS A 339 16.21 10.65 8.82
CA LYS A 339 16.35 10.52 7.36
C LYS A 339 16.75 9.09 6.88
N LYS A 340 16.92 8.14 7.82
CA LYS A 340 17.39 6.77 7.53
C LYS A 340 16.29 5.71 7.62
N MET A 341 15.09 6.05 8.10
CA MET A 341 13.99 5.10 8.18
C MET A 341 13.19 5.09 6.88
N ILE A 342 12.91 3.90 6.36
CA ILE A 342 12.01 3.68 5.24
C ILE A 342 10.75 3.02 5.81
N PHE A 343 9.60 3.68 5.67
CA PHE A 343 8.32 3.16 6.12
C PHE A 343 7.60 2.47 4.96
N ARG A 344 7.14 1.24 5.20
CA ARG A 344 6.25 0.51 4.30
C ARG A 344 4.97 0.22 5.06
N GLU A 345 3.90 0.89 4.69
CA GLU A 345 2.63 0.86 5.41
C GLU A 345 1.63 -0.08 4.73
N LYS A 346 0.92 -0.82 5.54
CA LYS A 346 -0.17 -1.67 5.08
C LYS A 346 -1.23 -1.81 6.16
N THR A 347 -2.49 -1.62 5.78
CA THR A 347 -3.63 -1.96 6.64
C THR A 347 -3.99 -3.43 6.47
N ILE A 348 -4.31 -4.07 7.56
CA ILE A 348 -4.79 -5.45 7.64
C ILE A 348 -5.99 -5.54 8.57
N PHE A 349 -6.75 -6.62 8.45
CA PHE A 349 -7.95 -6.83 9.26
C PHE A 349 -7.63 -7.51 10.59
N ALA A 350 -8.17 -6.94 11.66
CA ALA A 350 -8.22 -7.58 12.97
C ALA A 350 -9.34 -8.65 12.99
N TRP A 351 -9.27 -9.54 13.96
CA TRP A 351 -10.38 -10.43 14.28
C TRP A 351 -11.54 -9.64 14.92
N VAL A 352 -12.76 -9.94 14.53
CA VAL A 352 -13.96 -9.33 15.08
C VAL A 352 -14.65 -10.33 16.03
N PRO A 353 -14.93 -9.93 17.29
CA PRO A 353 -14.65 -8.63 17.91
C PRO A 353 -13.16 -8.38 18.14
N SER A 354 -12.72 -7.12 18.01
CA SER A 354 -11.32 -6.70 18.16
C SER A 354 -10.90 -6.64 19.63
N VAL A 355 -10.81 -7.82 20.27
CA VAL A 355 -10.39 -7.96 21.65
C VAL A 355 -8.86 -8.08 21.74
N THR A 356 -8.25 -7.35 22.67
CA THR A 356 -6.80 -7.32 22.88
C THR A 356 -6.18 -8.71 22.96
N SER A 357 -6.73 -9.59 23.80
CA SER A 357 -6.19 -10.94 24.01
C SER A 357 -6.27 -11.80 22.75
N ILE A 358 -7.33 -11.67 21.95
CA ILE A 358 -7.48 -12.38 20.67
C ILE A 358 -6.46 -11.85 19.67
N SER A 359 -6.42 -10.52 19.47
CA SER A 359 -5.55 -9.87 18.50
C SER A 359 -4.08 -10.15 18.76
N ARG A 360 -3.64 -9.99 20.01
CA ARG A 360 -2.25 -10.21 20.39
C ARG A 360 -1.83 -11.66 20.27
N GLN A 361 -2.63 -12.63 20.78
CA GLN A 361 -2.29 -14.04 20.60
C GLN A 361 -2.26 -14.46 19.13
N THR A 362 -3.16 -13.92 18.30
CA THR A 362 -3.16 -14.14 16.85
C THR A 362 -1.87 -13.65 16.20
N VAL A 363 -1.43 -12.42 16.56
CA VAL A 363 -0.19 -11.84 16.05
C VAL A 363 1.04 -12.64 16.47
N PHE A 364 1.12 -13.13 17.72
CA PHE A 364 2.30 -13.86 18.19
C PHE A 364 2.30 -15.33 17.78
N SER A 365 1.14 -15.96 17.60
CA SER A 365 1.05 -17.37 17.22
C SER A 365 1.07 -17.64 15.72
N GLY A 366 0.72 -16.63 14.90
CA GLY A 366 0.44 -16.85 13.47
C GLY A 366 -0.74 -17.77 13.20
N LYS A 367 -1.64 -17.95 14.18
CA LYS A 367 -2.79 -18.88 14.13
C LYS A 367 -4.11 -18.15 14.33
N ALA A 368 -5.17 -18.66 13.72
CA ALA A 368 -6.51 -18.16 13.95
C ALA A 368 -6.99 -18.48 15.39
N PRO A 369 -7.92 -17.70 15.98
CA PRO A 369 -8.38 -17.89 17.37
C PRO A 369 -8.90 -19.28 17.71
N VAL A 370 -9.44 -19.99 16.73
CA VAL A 370 -9.93 -21.37 16.90
C VAL A 370 -8.84 -22.35 17.35
N PHE A 371 -7.57 -22.02 17.16
CA PHE A 371 -6.44 -22.87 17.56
C PHE A 371 -5.95 -22.63 18.99
N PHE A 372 -6.48 -21.60 19.70
CA PHE A 372 -6.14 -21.34 21.10
C PHE A 372 -7.38 -21.02 21.98
N PRO A 373 -8.42 -21.85 21.93
CA PRO A 373 -9.69 -21.56 22.62
C PRO A 373 -9.54 -21.44 24.15
N ASN A 374 -8.62 -22.20 24.73
CA ASN A 374 -8.40 -22.24 26.18
C ASN A 374 -7.68 -21.02 26.75
N SER A 375 -7.01 -20.22 25.90
CA SER A 375 -6.27 -19.02 26.31
C SER A 375 -6.85 -17.73 25.69
N ILE A 376 -7.99 -17.80 25.05
CA ILE A 376 -8.56 -16.71 24.24
C ILE A 376 -8.77 -15.40 25.03
N TYR A 377 -8.92 -15.50 26.35
CA TYR A 377 -9.17 -14.34 27.22
C TYR A 377 -7.92 -13.84 27.99
N THR A 378 -6.74 -14.38 27.71
CA THR A 378 -5.51 -13.99 28.40
C THR A 378 -4.40 -13.64 27.45
N THR A 379 -3.44 -12.81 27.90
CA THR A 379 -2.22 -12.45 27.17
C THR A 379 -0.97 -13.13 27.77
N GLU A 380 -1.15 -14.06 28.69
CA GLU A 380 -0.02 -14.73 29.38
C GLU A 380 0.73 -15.73 28.49
N LYS A 381 0.07 -16.24 27.45
CA LYS A 381 0.65 -17.24 26.54
C LYS A 381 1.46 -16.66 25.38
N GLU A 382 1.51 -15.33 25.24
CA GLU A 382 2.14 -14.65 24.09
C GLU A 382 3.61 -15.08 23.88
N ASN A 383 4.41 -15.10 24.95
CA ASN A 383 5.80 -15.53 24.87
C ASN A 383 5.94 -16.98 24.37
N ALA A 384 5.15 -17.88 24.96
CA ALA A 384 5.20 -19.30 24.55
C ALA A 384 4.74 -19.49 23.09
N LEU A 385 3.70 -18.75 22.65
CA LEU A 385 3.21 -18.79 21.29
C LEU A 385 4.22 -18.23 20.28
N TRP A 386 4.91 -17.15 20.66
CA TRP A 386 5.96 -16.54 19.84
C TRP A 386 7.17 -17.47 19.67
N LEU A 387 7.66 -18.02 20.77
CA LEU A 387 8.74 -19.01 20.75
C LEU A 387 8.36 -20.23 19.92
N GLN A 388 7.14 -20.77 20.11
CA GLN A 388 6.67 -21.91 19.34
C GLN A 388 6.62 -21.61 17.85
N PHE A 389 6.08 -20.43 17.46
CA PHE A 389 6.00 -20.05 16.06
C PHE A 389 7.39 -20.05 15.40
N TRP A 390 8.37 -19.40 16.03
CA TRP A 390 9.72 -19.31 15.47
C TRP A 390 10.49 -20.63 15.51
N THR A 391 10.27 -21.46 16.52
CA THR A 391 10.81 -22.83 16.54
C THR A 391 10.25 -23.65 15.39
N ASP A 392 8.96 -23.51 15.09
CA ASP A 392 8.33 -24.16 13.93
C ASP A 392 8.90 -23.63 12.57
N GLN A 393 9.52 -22.44 12.56
CA GLN A 393 10.25 -21.89 11.41
C GLN A 393 11.75 -22.25 11.39
N GLY A 394 12.23 -23.04 12.36
CA GLY A 394 13.60 -23.53 12.41
C GLY A 394 14.58 -22.74 13.28
N LEU A 395 14.13 -21.68 13.96
CA LEU A 395 14.97 -20.92 14.89
C LEU A 395 15.08 -21.64 16.24
N THR A 396 16.23 -21.48 16.87
CA THR A 396 16.48 -21.95 18.25
C THR A 396 15.91 -20.96 19.28
N GLN A 397 15.71 -21.41 20.51
CA GLN A 397 15.21 -20.53 21.58
C GLN A 397 16.13 -19.34 21.89
N ASN A 398 17.43 -19.49 21.67
CA ASN A 398 18.41 -18.42 21.89
C ASN A 398 18.39 -17.33 20.82
N GLU A 399 17.77 -17.60 19.68
CA GLU A 399 17.63 -16.65 18.56
C GLU A 399 16.32 -15.88 18.62
N VAL A 400 15.44 -16.20 19.57
CA VAL A 400 14.11 -15.61 19.68
C VAL A 400 13.93 -14.90 21.03
N VAL A 401 13.63 -13.64 20.98
CA VAL A 401 13.39 -12.82 22.19
C VAL A 401 11.95 -12.32 22.22
N TYR A 402 11.35 -12.34 23.40
CA TYR A 402 10.05 -11.73 23.67
C TYR A 402 10.14 -10.79 24.88
N VAL A 403 9.70 -9.56 24.73
CA VAL A 403 9.66 -8.57 25.81
C VAL A 403 8.25 -7.99 25.92
N LYS A 404 7.68 -8.04 27.13
CA LYS A 404 6.37 -7.44 27.43
C LYS A 404 6.53 -6.20 28.30
N GLY A 405 5.80 -5.13 27.94
CA GLY A 405 5.81 -3.88 28.70
C GLY A 405 7.12 -3.10 28.51
N LEU A 406 7.23 -2.42 27.37
CA LEU A 406 8.32 -1.48 27.09
C LEU A 406 8.09 -0.22 27.90
N GLY A 407 8.68 -0.13 29.11
CA GLY A 407 8.64 1.01 30.02
C GLY A 407 9.90 1.88 29.93
N LYS A 408 10.16 2.69 30.98
CA LYS A 408 11.33 3.59 31.04
C LYS A 408 12.69 2.88 30.97
N ASP A 409 12.74 1.56 31.22
CA ASP A 409 13.97 0.75 31.24
C ASP A 409 14.20 -0.02 29.90
N VAL A 410 13.72 0.54 28.79
CA VAL A 410 13.83 -0.13 27.46
C VAL A 410 15.27 -0.45 27.10
N LYS A 411 16.23 0.46 27.37
CA LYS A 411 17.64 0.23 27.05
C LYS A 411 18.20 -1.02 27.69
N SER A 412 17.98 -1.22 28.99
CA SER A 412 18.52 -2.38 29.72
C SER A 412 17.93 -3.73 29.28
N LYS A 413 16.74 -3.71 28.67
CA LYS A 413 16.06 -4.93 28.20
C LYS A 413 16.55 -5.40 26.83
N PHE A 414 17.23 -4.56 26.09
CA PHE A 414 17.80 -4.86 24.75
C PHE A 414 19.34 -4.91 24.76
N GLU A 415 20.00 -4.57 25.86
CA GLU A 415 21.44 -4.74 26.03
C GLU A 415 21.73 -6.23 26.17
N GLY A 416 21.92 -6.93 25.07
CA GLY A 416 22.20 -8.38 25.02
C GLY A 416 21.43 -9.14 23.92
N CYS A 417 20.64 -8.44 23.11
CA CYS A 417 19.97 -9.02 21.94
C CYS A 417 20.77 -8.87 20.65
#